data_2e97e133eee30cc56e401189c7578864
#
_entry.id   2e97e133eee30cc56e401189c7578864
#
_cell.length_a   1.000
_cell.length_b   1.000
_cell.length_c   1.000
_cell.angle_alpha   90.00
_cell.angle_beta   90.00
_cell.angle_gamma   90.00
#
_symmetry.space_group_name_H-M   'P 1'
#
loop_
_entity.id
_entity.type
_entity.pdbx_description
1 polymer ?
#
loop_
_entity_poly.entity_id
_entity_poly.type
_entity_poly.pdbx_seq_one_letter_code
_entity_poly.pdbx_strand_id
1 'polypeptide(L)'
;RIEVAQHLIQDRGVISRDIRTMRAEIGMVFQQFNLVDRMSVLHNVMLGALSRTALWRSLLGFFHEEDARLAYKALARVGIMEKAHQRTSNLSGGQQQRAAIARALVQRARVLLADEPIASLDPESSRNVMETLRDLNQKDGLTVLVTLHQVDYALSFCPRTIALKHGRVVYDGPSAELTPAFLKRLYGTECDSLFARQESDIRRNPPLTQVQVA
;
A
#
# COMPACT_ATOMS: atom_id res chain seq x y z
N ARG A 1 -8.66 21.75 4.48
CA ARG A 1 -7.33 21.78 5.12
C ARG A 1 -6.77 20.37 5.14
N ILE A 2 -5.52 20.20 4.70
CA ILE A 2 -4.79 18.92 4.70
C ILE A 2 -3.50 19.11 5.50
N GLU A 3 -3.33 18.29 6.52
CA GLU A 3 -2.14 18.25 7.38
C GLU A 3 -1.58 16.83 7.43
N VAL A 4 -0.26 16.69 7.38
CA VAL A 4 0.45 15.42 7.55
C VAL A 4 1.58 15.64 8.55
N ALA A 5 1.65 14.80 9.59
CA ALA A 5 2.67 14.88 10.62
C ALA A 5 2.83 16.29 11.23
N GLN A 6 1.70 16.98 11.49
CA GLN A 6 1.61 18.35 12.01
C GLN A 6 2.09 19.46 11.03
N HIS A 7 2.38 19.12 9.77
CA HIS A 7 2.72 20.10 8.75
C HIS A 7 1.51 20.35 7.85
N LEU A 8 1.21 21.61 7.62
CA LEU A 8 0.14 22.05 6.72
C LEU A 8 0.58 21.83 5.26
N ILE A 9 -0.11 20.94 4.55
CA ILE A 9 0.12 20.67 3.13
C ILE A 9 -0.69 21.61 2.25
N GLN A 10 -1.98 21.78 2.60
CA GLN A 10 -2.90 22.61 1.84
C GLN A 10 -3.96 23.22 2.76
N ASP A 11 -4.29 24.48 2.54
CA ASP A 11 -5.44 25.14 3.16
C ASP A 11 -6.20 25.97 2.12
N ARG A 12 -7.53 25.78 2.06
CA ARG A 12 -8.45 26.47 1.14
C ARG A 12 -7.97 26.53 -0.32
N GLY A 13 -7.42 25.42 -0.83
CA GLY A 13 -6.90 25.33 -2.19
C GLY A 13 -5.46 25.87 -2.38
N VAL A 14 -4.88 26.52 -1.36
CA VAL A 14 -3.50 27.02 -1.42
C VAL A 14 -2.54 25.95 -0.91
N ILE A 15 -1.57 25.58 -1.74
CA ILE A 15 -0.54 24.58 -1.43
C ILE A 15 0.59 25.28 -0.63
N SER A 16 1.10 24.60 0.41
CA SER A 16 2.25 25.08 1.19
C SER A 16 3.49 25.32 0.31
N ARG A 17 4.29 26.33 0.64
CA ARG A 17 5.57 26.59 -0.03
C ARG A 17 6.57 25.44 0.15
N ASP A 18 6.49 24.71 1.28
CA ASP A 18 7.39 23.62 1.63
C ASP A 18 6.89 22.25 1.13
N ILE A 19 5.94 22.25 0.17
CA ILE A 19 5.31 21.02 -0.35
C ILE A 19 6.32 19.98 -0.84
N ARG A 20 7.48 20.40 -1.38
CA ARG A 20 8.52 19.46 -1.86
C ARG A 20 9.10 18.64 -0.72
N THR A 21 9.42 19.28 0.40
CA THR A 21 9.93 18.61 1.60
C THR A 21 8.87 17.69 2.19
N MET A 22 7.62 18.15 2.25
CA MET A 22 6.50 17.36 2.77
C MET A 22 6.19 16.14 1.91
N ARG A 23 6.28 16.24 0.58
CA ARG A 23 6.11 15.10 -0.33
C ARG A 23 7.16 14.02 -0.12
N ALA A 24 8.36 14.36 0.37
CA ALA A 24 9.36 13.38 0.71
C ALA A 24 8.95 12.50 1.91
N GLU A 25 8.06 12.98 2.78
CA GLU A 25 7.53 12.23 3.92
C GLU A 25 6.28 11.39 3.57
N ILE A 26 5.75 11.51 2.36
CA ILE A 26 4.58 10.79 1.88
C ILE A 26 5.01 9.83 0.78
N GLY A 27 4.99 8.53 1.07
CA GLY A 27 5.16 7.49 0.08
C GLY A 27 3.86 7.29 -0.70
N MET A 28 3.97 7.04 -1.99
CA MET A 28 2.81 6.73 -2.81
C MET A 28 3.03 5.46 -3.61
N VAL A 29 2.06 4.56 -3.51
CA VAL A 29 1.97 3.31 -4.26
C VAL A 29 0.76 3.40 -5.17
N PHE A 30 0.98 3.36 -6.46
CA PHE A 30 -0.05 3.51 -7.48
C PHE A 30 -0.56 2.15 -7.97
N GLN A 31 -1.75 2.11 -8.51
CA GLN A 31 -2.32 0.93 -9.16
C GLN A 31 -1.41 0.38 -10.28
N GLN A 32 -0.76 1.24 -11.06
CA GLN A 32 0.12 0.88 -12.18
C GLN A 32 1.60 0.70 -11.76
N PHE A 33 1.91 0.47 -10.50
CA PHE A 33 3.23 0.27 -9.90
C PHE A 33 4.24 1.42 -10.13
N ASN A 34 4.23 2.10 -11.26
CA ASN A 34 5.12 3.20 -11.67
C ASN A 34 6.62 2.85 -11.46
N LEU A 35 7.00 1.65 -11.87
CA LEU A 35 8.38 1.19 -11.92
C LEU A 35 8.96 1.41 -13.31
N VAL A 36 10.29 1.57 -13.38
CA VAL A 36 11.00 1.69 -14.64
C VAL A 36 11.37 0.29 -15.14
N ASP A 37 10.70 -0.21 -16.16
CA ASP A 37 10.75 -1.61 -16.62
C ASP A 37 12.15 -2.10 -16.97
N ARG A 38 12.99 -1.23 -17.55
CA ARG A 38 14.35 -1.57 -18.00
C ARG A 38 15.38 -1.60 -16.89
N MET A 39 15.05 -1.04 -15.72
CA MET A 39 15.93 -1.02 -14.55
C MET A 39 15.77 -2.29 -13.72
N SER A 40 16.80 -2.64 -12.95
CA SER A 40 16.69 -3.68 -11.94
C SER A 40 15.74 -3.27 -10.81
N VAL A 41 15.20 -4.26 -10.10
CA VAL A 41 14.36 -4.05 -8.93
C VAL A 41 15.08 -3.20 -7.88
N LEU A 42 16.35 -3.52 -7.60
CA LEU A 42 17.17 -2.76 -6.66
C LEU A 42 17.28 -1.29 -7.05
N HIS A 43 17.60 -0.98 -8.32
CA HIS A 43 17.67 0.40 -8.78
C HIS A 43 16.33 1.13 -8.69
N ASN A 44 15.21 0.47 -9.04
CA ASN A 44 13.88 1.04 -8.86
C ASN A 44 13.59 1.39 -7.40
N VAL A 45 13.99 0.53 -6.48
CA VAL A 45 13.79 0.74 -5.05
C VAL A 45 14.69 1.87 -4.52
N MET A 46 15.94 1.95 -5.00
CA MET A 46 16.86 3.05 -4.66
C MET A 46 16.37 4.42 -5.13
N LEU A 47 15.50 4.51 -6.16
CA LEU A 47 14.86 5.78 -6.54
C LEU A 47 14.07 6.42 -5.38
N GLY A 48 13.65 5.66 -4.38
CA GLY A 48 13.07 6.19 -3.15
C GLY A 48 13.99 7.15 -2.39
N ALA A 49 15.33 7.06 -2.60
CA ALA A 49 16.30 7.95 -1.97
C ALA A 49 16.47 9.30 -2.69
N LEU A 50 15.83 9.54 -3.83
CA LEU A 50 16.05 10.75 -4.66
C LEU A 50 15.81 12.05 -3.91
N SER A 51 14.87 12.10 -2.96
CA SER A 51 14.58 13.31 -2.18
C SER A 51 15.74 13.80 -1.31
N ARG A 52 16.67 12.90 -0.95
CA ARG A 52 17.85 13.19 -0.11
C ARG A 52 19.18 13.03 -0.86
N THR A 53 19.13 12.67 -2.15
CA THR A 53 20.31 12.53 -3.00
C THR A 53 20.55 13.82 -3.78
N ALA A 54 21.77 14.33 -3.79
CA ALA A 54 22.12 15.52 -4.55
C ALA A 54 21.81 15.31 -6.06
N LEU A 55 21.27 16.34 -6.72
CA LEU A 55 20.75 16.26 -8.09
C LEU A 55 21.77 15.67 -9.09
N TRP A 56 23.03 16.14 -9.01
CA TRP A 56 24.10 15.67 -9.92
C TRP A 56 24.42 14.18 -9.73
N ARG A 57 24.32 13.67 -8.48
CA ARG A 57 24.54 12.25 -8.19
C ARG A 57 23.38 11.40 -8.72
N SER A 58 22.15 11.86 -8.55
CA SER A 58 20.96 11.16 -9.05
C SER A 58 20.92 11.09 -10.57
N LEU A 59 21.38 12.14 -11.29
CA LEU A 59 21.50 12.15 -12.74
C LEU A 59 22.53 11.14 -13.26
N LEU A 60 23.61 10.92 -12.51
CA LEU A 60 24.67 9.95 -12.85
C LEU A 60 24.37 8.54 -12.29
N GLY A 61 23.27 8.34 -11.58
CA GLY A 61 22.92 7.05 -10.97
C GLY A 61 23.79 6.67 -9.76
N PHE A 62 24.51 7.63 -9.17
CA PHE A 62 25.38 7.40 -8.02
C PHE A 62 24.60 7.53 -6.70
N PHE A 63 24.13 6.41 -6.20
CA PHE A 63 23.55 6.33 -4.86
C PHE A 63 24.62 6.09 -3.79
N HIS A 64 24.32 6.45 -2.54
CA HIS A 64 25.19 6.12 -1.42
C HIS A 64 25.08 4.62 -1.10
N GLU A 65 26.15 4.05 -0.57
CA GLU A 65 26.14 2.65 -0.12
C GLU A 65 25.07 2.38 0.93
N GLU A 66 24.79 3.37 1.78
CA GLU A 66 23.69 3.31 2.75
C GLU A 66 22.33 3.14 2.07
N ASP A 67 22.08 3.84 0.94
CA ASP A 67 20.82 3.71 0.20
C ASP A 67 20.64 2.32 -0.42
N ALA A 68 21.74 1.72 -0.90
CA ALA A 68 21.71 0.34 -1.36
C ALA A 68 21.43 -0.63 -0.23
N ARG A 69 22.04 -0.46 0.94
CA ARG A 69 21.75 -1.28 2.13
C ARG A 69 20.30 -1.14 2.59
N LEU A 70 19.75 0.08 2.56
CA LEU A 70 18.34 0.33 2.87
C LEU A 70 17.41 -0.34 1.85
N ALA A 71 17.78 -0.31 0.56
CA ALA A 71 17.01 -0.96 -0.50
C ALA A 71 16.98 -2.48 -0.32
N TYR A 72 18.10 -3.12 0.01
CA TYR A 72 18.10 -4.55 0.34
C TYR A 72 17.24 -4.88 1.56
N LYS A 73 17.33 -4.08 2.63
CA LYS A 73 16.47 -4.26 3.81
C LYS A 73 14.98 -4.11 3.45
N ALA A 74 14.64 -3.12 2.63
CA ALA A 74 13.27 -2.91 2.17
C ALA A 74 12.77 -4.08 1.31
N LEU A 75 13.59 -4.60 0.38
CA LEU A 75 13.28 -5.77 -0.43
C LEU A 75 13.09 -7.03 0.41
N ALA A 76 13.94 -7.24 1.42
CA ALA A 76 13.77 -8.33 2.38
C ALA A 76 12.46 -8.19 3.18
N ARG A 77 12.12 -6.95 3.62
CA ARG A 77 10.91 -6.66 4.40
C ARG A 77 9.63 -6.97 3.61
N VAL A 78 9.64 -6.77 2.30
CA VAL A 78 8.51 -7.09 1.42
C VAL A 78 8.63 -8.49 0.76
N GLY A 79 9.64 -9.28 1.11
CA GLY A 79 9.79 -10.68 0.70
C GLY A 79 10.11 -10.89 -0.79
N ILE A 80 10.92 -10.01 -1.41
CA ILE A 80 11.40 -10.16 -2.79
C ILE A 80 12.89 -9.83 -2.95
N MET A 81 13.70 -10.01 -1.91
CA MET A 81 15.13 -9.68 -1.96
C MET A 81 15.89 -10.48 -3.03
N GLU A 82 15.50 -11.72 -3.27
CA GLU A 82 16.07 -12.60 -4.29
C GLU A 82 15.87 -12.09 -5.73
N LYS A 83 14.95 -11.14 -5.93
CA LYS A 83 14.67 -10.50 -7.22
C LYS A 83 15.45 -9.21 -7.44
N ALA A 84 16.29 -8.77 -6.48
CA ALA A 84 16.96 -7.47 -6.49
C ALA A 84 17.67 -7.13 -7.82
N HIS A 85 18.30 -8.09 -8.45
CA HIS A 85 19.08 -7.91 -9.69
C HIS A 85 18.29 -8.20 -10.96
N GLN A 86 17.03 -8.67 -10.86
CA GLN A 86 16.18 -8.89 -12.02
C GLN A 86 15.65 -7.56 -12.56
N ARG A 87 15.31 -7.50 -13.86
CA ARG A 87 14.56 -6.39 -14.44
C ARG A 87 13.14 -6.40 -13.92
N THR A 88 12.58 -5.23 -13.65
CA THR A 88 11.18 -5.11 -13.14
C THR A 88 10.15 -5.65 -14.13
N SER A 89 10.42 -5.58 -15.43
CA SER A 89 9.58 -6.20 -16.47
C SER A 89 9.40 -7.73 -16.34
N ASN A 90 10.29 -8.40 -15.61
CA ASN A 90 10.26 -9.86 -15.43
C ASN A 90 9.52 -10.27 -14.15
N LEU A 91 9.00 -9.31 -13.38
CA LEU A 91 8.27 -9.55 -12.14
C LEU A 91 6.79 -9.78 -12.41
N SER A 92 6.14 -10.64 -11.59
CA SER A 92 4.67 -10.68 -11.52
C SER A 92 4.10 -9.36 -10.99
N GLY A 93 2.82 -9.08 -11.24
CA GLY A 93 2.15 -7.87 -10.75
C GLY A 93 2.28 -7.69 -9.23
N GLY A 94 2.09 -8.77 -8.45
CA GLY A 94 2.26 -8.74 -7.00
C GLY A 94 3.71 -8.47 -6.56
N GLN A 95 4.71 -8.95 -7.32
CA GLN A 95 6.12 -8.64 -7.07
C GLN A 95 6.44 -7.19 -7.42
N GLN A 96 5.89 -6.66 -8.51
CA GLN A 96 6.03 -5.25 -8.88
C GLN A 96 5.41 -4.33 -7.83
N GLN A 97 4.23 -4.68 -7.31
CA GLN A 97 3.58 -3.93 -6.23
C GLN A 97 4.43 -3.92 -4.96
N ARG A 98 4.98 -5.05 -4.57
CA ARG A 98 5.89 -5.13 -3.43
C ARG A 98 7.18 -4.33 -3.66
N ALA A 99 7.71 -4.28 -4.87
CA ALA A 99 8.84 -3.41 -5.21
C ALA A 99 8.48 -1.91 -5.09
N ALA A 100 7.27 -1.51 -5.49
CA ALA A 100 6.78 -0.15 -5.30
C ALA A 100 6.63 0.22 -3.81
N ILE A 101 6.17 -0.72 -2.98
CA ILE A 101 6.13 -0.55 -1.52
C ILE A 101 7.56 -0.41 -0.96
N ALA A 102 8.50 -1.27 -1.37
CA ALA A 102 9.90 -1.20 -0.94
C ALA A 102 10.55 0.15 -1.30
N ARG A 103 10.22 0.73 -2.47
CA ARG A 103 10.65 2.07 -2.87
C ARG A 103 10.15 3.14 -1.89
N ALA A 104 8.90 3.06 -1.45
CA ALA A 104 8.35 3.98 -0.46
C ALA A 104 9.01 3.82 0.93
N LEU A 105 9.43 2.61 1.30
CA LEU A 105 10.21 2.39 2.53
C LEU A 105 11.60 3.05 2.44
N VAL A 106 12.29 2.93 1.30
CA VAL A 106 13.58 3.60 1.09
C VAL A 106 13.42 5.11 1.10
N GLN A 107 12.29 5.66 0.67
CA GLN A 107 11.97 7.08 0.80
C GLN A 107 11.92 7.55 2.27
N ARG A 108 11.81 6.63 3.25
CA ARG A 108 11.61 6.91 4.68
C ARG A 108 10.31 7.69 4.92
N ALA A 109 9.28 7.36 4.15
CA ALA A 109 7.97 7.98 4.27
C ALA A 109 7.38 7.72 5.66
N ARG A 110 6.69 8.71 6.22
CA ARG A 110 5.93 8.61 7.49
C ARG A 110 4.49 8.19 7.26
N VAL A 111 3.98 8.48 6.07
CA VAL A 111 2.64 8.11 5.60
C VAL A 111 2.77 7.42 4.25
N LEU A 112 2.10 6.29 4.08
CA LEU A 112 2.00 5.56 2.82
C LEU A 112 0.58 5.67 2.30
N LEU A 113 0.42 6.26 1.11
CA LEU A 113 -0.83 6.27 0.36
C LEU A 113 -0.77 5.16 -0.68
N ALA A 114 -1.67 4.20 -0.60
CA ALA A 114 -1.77 3.09 -1.55
C ALA A 114 -3.08 3.19 -2.31
N ASP A 115 -2.99 3.55 -3.59
CA ASP A 115 -4.15 3.74 -4.45
C ASP A 115 -4.44 2.45 -5.21
N GLU A 116 -5.51 1.77 -4.81
CA GLU A 116 -5.96 0.47 -5.36
C GLU A 116 -4.84 -0.57 -5.52
N PRO A 117 -4.05 -0.84 -4.46
CA PRO A 117 -2.81 -1.60 -4.58
C PRO A 117 -3.00 -3.07 -4.98
N ILE A 118 -4.22 -3.55 -5.05
CA ILE A 118 -4.56 -4.95 -5.35
C ILE A 118 -5.50 -5.11 -6.55
N ALA A 119 -5.90 -4.03 -7.23
CA ALA A 119 -6.95 -4.06 -8.25
C ALA A 119 -6.67 -5.00 -9.43
N SER A 120 -5.40 -5.19 -9.80
CA SER A 120 -4.98 -5.98 -10.96
C SER A 120 -4.23 -7.26 -10.57
N LEU A 121 -4.36 -7.72 -9.34
CA LEU A 121 -3.62 -8.86 -8.81
C LEU A 121 -4.52 -10.08 -8.63
N ASP A 122 -3.91 -11.26 -8.72
CA ASP A 122 -4.55 -12.50 -8.31
C ASP A 122 -4.82 -12.52 -6.79
N PRO A 123 -5.73 -13.38 -6.29
CA PRO A 123 -6.12 -13.38 -4.88
C PRO A 123 -4.97 -13.62 -3.90
N GLU A 124 -4.01 -14.47 -4.26
CA GLU A 124 -2.85 -14.77 -3.42
C GLU A 124 -1.91 -13.56 -3.33
N SER A 125 -1.58 -12.97 -4.48
CA SER A 125 -0.77 -11.75 -4.56
C SER A 125 -1.43 -10.58 -3.83
N SER A 126 -2.75 -10.42 -3.96
CA SER A 126 -3.54 -9.40 -3.25
C SER A 126 -3.43 -9.56 -1.74
N ARG A 127 -3.60 -10.78 -1.22
CA ARG A 127 -3.44 -11.09 0.20
C ARG A 127 -2.03 -10.73 0.68
N ASN A 128 -0.99 -11.18 -0.02
CA ASN A 128 0.40 -10.92 0.33
C ASN A 128 0.74 -9.42 0.37
N VAL A 129 0.19 -8.63 -0.55
CA VAL A 129 0.35 -7.17 -0.55
C VAL A 129 -0.35 -6.55 0.66
N MET A 130 -1.60 -6.93 0.95
CA MET A 130 -2.34 -6.41 2.10
C MET A 130 -1.72 -6.80 3.44
N GLU A 131 -1.20 -8.03 3.57
CA GLU A 131 -0.44 -8.47 4.74
C GLU A 131 0.83 -7.64 4.92
N THR A 132 1.54 -7.35 3.83
CA THR A 132 2.72 -6.48 3.87
C THR A 132 2.35 -5.08 4.37
N LEU A 133 1.28 -4.47 3.85
CA LEU A 133 0.82 -3.13 4.28
C LEU A 133 0.39 -3.12 5.74
N ARG A 134 -0.34 -4.16 6.20
CA ARG A 134 -0.73 -4.33 7.60
C ARG A 134 0.49 -4.45 8.51
N ASP A 135 1.46 -5.26 8.12
CA ASP A 135 2.68 -5.46 8.87
C ASP A 135 3.51 -4.18 9.00
N LEU A 136 3.60 -3.37 7.94
CA LEU A 136 4.26 -2.06 7.97
C LEU A 136 3.54 -1.10 8.93
N ASN A 137 2.22 -1.15 9.00
CA ASN A 137 1.47 -0.35 9.95
C ASN A 137 1.67 -0.84 11.39
N GLN A 138 1.48 -2.14 11.66
CA GLN A 138 1.44 -2.68 13.01
C GLN A 138 2.83 -2.84 13.64
N LYS A 139 3.83 -3.28 12.85
CA LYS A 139 5.18 -3.58 13.34
C LYS A 139 6.15 -2.42 13.20
N ASP A 140 6.02 -1.66 12.10
CA ASP A 140 6.94 -0.55 11.79
C ASP A 140 6.35 0.83 12.14
N GLY A 141 5.08 0.89 12.59
CA GLY A 141 4.41 2.13 12.99
C GLY A 141 4.13 3.09 11.83
N LEU A 142 4.19 2.63 10.58
CA LEU A 142 3.91 3.44 9.40
C LEU A 142 2.42 3.74 9.31
N THR A 143 2.03 4.99 9.13
CA THR A 143 0.64 5.31 8.82
C THR A 143 0.33 4.89 7.39
N VAL A 144 -0.67 4.01 7.20
CA VAL A 144 -1.07 3.51 5.88
C VAL A 144 -2.51 3.90 5.60
N LEU A 145 -2.73 4.57 4.48
CA LEU A 145 -4.04 4.85 3.91
C LEU A 145 -4.17 4.11 2.58
N VAL A 146 -5.18 3.25 2.48
CA VAL A 146 -5.42 2.41 1.30
C VAL A 146 -6.77 2.74 0.70
N THR A 147 -6.84 2.97 -0.62
CA THR A 147 -8.11 2.99 -1.34
C THR A 147 -8.41 1.58 -1.86
N LEU A 148 -9.61 1.09 -1.64
CA LEU A 148 -10.04 -0.26 -2.02
C LEU A 148 -11.46 -0.22 -2.58
N HIS A 149 -11.67 -0.98 -3.66
CA HIS A 149 -13.01 -1.32 -4.14
C HIS A 149 -13.54 -2.61 -3.52
N GLN A 150 -12.64 -3.53 -3.11
CA GLN A 150 -13.01 -4.79 -2.49
C GLN A 150 -13.27 -4.58 -0.99
N VAL A 151 -14.53 -4.63 -0.61
CA VAL A 151 -14.99 -4.41 0.78
C VAL A 151 -14.47 -5.49 1.73
N ASP A 152 -14.37 -6.73 1.28
CA ASP A 152 -13.83 -7.88 2.02
C ASP A 152 -12.39 -7.65 2.49
N TYR A 153 -11.53 -7.09 1.64
CA TYR A 153 -10.18 -6.71 2.03
C TYR A 153 -10.18 -5.55 3.04
N ALA A 154 -11.04 -4.55 2.87
CA ALA A 154 -11.15 -3.46 3.84
C ALA A 154 -11.56 -3.97 5.22
N LEU A 155 -12.54 -4.86 5.29
CA LEU A 155 -13.01 -5.47 6.54
C LEU A 155 -11.95 -6.38 7.20
N SER A 156 -11.17 -7.11 6.38
CA SER A 156 -10.20 -8.10 6.89
C SER A 156 -8.87 -7.47 7.32
N PHE A 157 -8.45 -6.38 6.68
CA PHE A 157 -7.11 -5.82 6.86
C PHE A 157 -7.07 -4.43 7.48
N CYS A 158 -8.15 -3.64 7.37
CA CYS A 158 -8.18 -2.27 7.86
C CYS A 158 -8.95 -2.15 9.18
N PRO A 159 -8.36 -1.63 10.26
CA PRO A 159 -9.07 -1.46 11.55
C PRO A 159 -10.12 -0.33 11.48
N ARG A 160 -9.92 0.67 10.62
CA ARG A 160 -10.82 1.81 10.39
C ARG A 160 -11.10 1.94 8.91
N THR A 161 -12.36 2.19 8.57
CA THR A 161 -12.81 2.42 7.19
C THR A 161 -13.52 3.76 7.07
N ILE A 162 -13.23 4.48 6.00
CA ILE A 162 -13.96 5.68 5.56
C ILE A 162 -14.67 5.31 4.26
N ALA A 163 -16.01 5.28 4.27
CA ALA A 163 -16.78 5.02 3.06
C ALA A 163 -17.25 6.32 2.40
N LEU A 164 -17.06 6.39 1.09
CA LEU A 164 -17.41 7.53 0.26
C LEU A 164 -18.54 7.14 -0.71
N LYS A 165 -19.56 7.99 -0.83
CA LYS A 165 -20.64 7.85 -1.81
C LYS A 165 -20.97 9.21 -2.40
N HIS A 166 -20.98 9.31 -3.73
CA HIS A 166 -21.23 10.57 -4.44
C HIS A 166 -20.38 11.76 -3.94
N GLY A 167 -19.09 11.52 -3.65
CA GLY A 167 -18.16 12.53 -3.17
C GLY A 167 -18.36 12.97 -1.71
N ARG A 168 -19.20 12.27 -0.94
CA ARG A 168 -19.45 12.56 0.48
C ARG A 168 -19.04 11.38 1.35
N VAL A 169 -18.49 11.67 2.53
CA VAL A 169 -18.25 10.67 3.55
C VAL A 169 -19.59 10.23 4.13
N VAL A 170 -19.89 8.94 4.03
CA VAL A 170 -21.14 8.33 4.53
C VAL A 170 -20.89 7.41 5.72
N TYR A 171 -19.65 7.07 5.96
CA TYR A 171 -19.18 6.33 7.12
C TYR A 171 -17.73 6.70 7.44
N ASP A 172 -17.40 6.80 8.72
CA ASP A 172 -16.04 6.95 9.23
C ASP A 172 -15.99 6.31 10.62
N GLY A 173 -15.38 5.12 10.73
CA GLY A 173 -15.35 4.38 11.99
C GLY A 173 -14.68 3.01 11.88
N PRO A 174 -14.79 2.18 12.96
CA PRO A 174 -14.20 0.85 12.99
C PRO A 174 -14.76 -0.05 11.89
N SER A 175 -13.89 -0.77 11.16
CA SER A 175 -14.35 -1.68 10.10
C SER A 175 -15.27 -2.78 10.61
N ALA A 176 -15.11 -3.19 11.85
CA ALA A 176 -15.96 -4.21 12.50
C ALA A 176 -17.45 -3.82 12.62
N GLU A 177 -17.77 -2.53 12.58
CA GLU A 177 -19.14 -2.02 12.63
C GLU A 177 -19.85 -2.01 11.25
N LEU A 178 -19.10 -2.26 10.18
CA LEU A 178 -19.65 -2.37 8.83
C LEU A 178 -20.34 -3.71 8.62
N THR A 179 -21.56 -3.82 9.16
CA THR A 179 -22.38 -5.03 9.02
C THR A 179 -22.89 -5.20 7.57
N PRO A 180 -23.22 -6.44 7.15
CA PRO A 180 -23.85 -6.69 5.84
C PRO A 180 -25.09 -5.84 5.59
N ALA A 181 -25.92 -5.64 6.63
CA ALA A 181 -27.12 -4.80 6.54
C ALA A 181 -26.77 -3.31 6.32
N PHE A 182 -25.68 -2.83 6.91
CA PHE A 182 -25.21 -1.47 6.70
C PHE A 182 -24.63 -1.29 5.28
N LEU A 183 -23.83 -2.23 4.83
CA LEU A 183 -23.25 -2.23 3.48
C LEU A 183 -24.31 -2.32 2.39
N LYS A 184 -25.37 -3.11 2.61
CA LYS A 184 -26.54 -3.17 1.71
C LYS A 184 -27.26 -1.84 1.60
N ARG A 185 -27.37 -1.07 2.69
CA ARG A 185 -27.94 0.30 2.68
C ARG A 185 -27.03 1.28 1.93
N LEU A 186 -25.71 1.14 2.05
CA LEU A 186 -24.74 2.01 1.37
C LEU A 186 -24.68 1.78 -0.13
N TYR A 187 -24.57 0.53 -0.54
CA TYR A 187 -24.24 0.12 -1.91
C TYR A 187 -25.42 -0.50 -2.67
N GLY A 188 -26.58 -0.74 -1.99
CA GLY A 188 -27.75 -1.36 -2.60
C GLY A 188 -27.55 -2.84 -2.91
N THR A 189 -28.24 -3.32 -3.97
CA THR A 189 -28.18 -4.73 -4.41
C THR A 189 -26.82 -5.16 -4.95
N GLU A 190 -25.92 -4.23 -5.26
CA GLU A 190 -24.54 -4.55 -5.67
C GLU A 190 -23.76 -5.29 -4.55
N CYS A 191 -24.20 -5.14 -3.28
CA CYS A 191 -23.60 -5.86 -2.16
C CYS A 191 -23.88 -7.37 -2.17
N ASP A 192 -24.97 -7.84 -2.74
CA ASP A 192 -25.32 -9.28 -2.72
C ASP A 192 -24.27 -10.12 -3.46
N SER A 193 -23.63 -9.56 -4.49
CA SER A 193 -22.51 -10.20 -5.21
C SER A 193 -21.20 -10.22 -4.42
N LEU A 194 -21.00 -9.27 -3.48
CA LEU A 194 -19.80 -9.19 -2.63
C LEU A 194 -19.84 -10.27 -1.54
N PHE A 195 -21.02 -10.51 -0.94
CA PHE A 195 -21.19 -11.53 0.08
C PHE A 195 -21.27 -12.94 -0.46
N ALA A 196 -21.80 -13.15 -1.66
CA ALA A 196 -21.82 -14.45 -2.32
C ALA A 196 -20.40 -15.00 -2.60
N ARG A 197 -19.43 -14.12 -2.86
CA ARG A 197 -18.01 -14.49 -2.96
C ARG A 197 -17.42 -14.90 -1.61
N GLN A 198 -17.74 -14.18 -0.56
CA GLN A 198 -17.24 -14.47 0.80
C GLN A 198 -17.72 -15.84 1.31
N GLU A 199 -18.99 -16.20 1.07
CA GLU A 199 -19.50 -17.53 1.41
C GLU A 199 -18.86 -18.65 0.60
N SER A 200 -18.54 -18.40 -0.66
CA SER A 200 -17.87 -19.40 -1.51
C SER A 200 -16.40 -19.62 -1.12
N ASP A 201 -15.70 -18.58 -0.67
CA ASP A 201 -14.30 -18.66 -0.22
C ASP A 201 -14.19 -19.29 1.18
N ILE A 202 -15.13 -19.00 2.09
CA ILE A 202 -15.21 -19.66 3.40
C ILE A 202 -15.51 -21.16 3.24
N ARG A 203 -16.36 -21.55 2.26
CA ARG A 203 -16.63 -22.96 1.96
C ARG A 203 -15.45 -23.68 1.32
N ARG A 204 -14.59 -22.97 0.56
CA ARG A 204 -13.38 -23.52 -0.05
C ARG A 204 -12.18 -23.60 0.89
N ASN A 205 -12.13 -22.71 1.90
CA ASN A 205 -11.06 -22.65 2.89
C ASN A 205 -11.68 -22.38 4.27
N PRO A 206 -12.22 -23.40 4.96
CA PRO A 206 -12.76 -23.22 6.30
C PRO A 206 -11.61 -22.74 7.23
N PRO A 207 -11.89 -21.82 8.17
CA PRO A 207 -10.90 -21.44 9.16
C PRO A 207 -10.41 -22.69 9.89
N LEU A 208 -9.08 -22.86 9.98
CA LEU A 208 -8.47 -23.97 10.70
C LEU A 208 -8.99 -23.95 12.14
N THR A 209 -9.92 -24.85 12.44
CA THR A 209 -10.43 -25.08 13.78
C THR A 209 -9.25 -25.51 14.64
N GLN A 210 -9.07 -24.87 15.78
CA GLN A 210 -8.06 -25.18 16.77
C GLN A 210 -8.03 -26.70 16.99
N VAL A 211 -6.93 -27.35 16.61
CA VAL A 211 -6.66 -28.73 17.01
C VAL A 211 -6.39 -28.68 18.51
N GLN A 212 -7.34 -29.12 19.31
CA GLN A 212 -7.07 -29.48 20.71
C GLN A 212 -6.09 -30.65 20.69
N VAL A 213 -4.86 -30.38 21.13
CA VAL A 213 -3.90 -31.44 21.48
C VAL A 213 -4.31 -31.95 22.85
N ALA A 214 -4.73 -33.20 22.89
CA ALA A 214 -4.94 -33.97 24.10
C ALA A 214 -3.58 -34.39 24.71
#